data_f03f45f7064c649637f0a56b08659538
#
_entry.id   f03f45f7064c649637f0a56b08659538
#
_cell.length_a   1.000
_cell.length_b   1.000
_cell.length_c   1.000
_cell.angle_alpha   90.00
_cell.angle_beta   90.00
_cell.angle_gamma   90.00
#
_symmetry.space_group_name_H-M   'P 1'
#
loop_
_entity.id
_entity.type
_entity.pdbx_description
1 polymer ?
#
loop_
_entity_poly.entity_id
_entity_poly.type
_entity_poly.pdbx_seq_one_letter_code
_entity_poly.pdbx_strand_id
1 'polypeptide(L)'
;MLPLLRWRCAGLNRKRCFLSPRFRALARPAALLLAVCLMASGCAPASQTPGVRVFVDDEAWDGTPISEGSGDELRVYITFDGQPLLDVPFGEPRSVRILQADGSENTVAITEDAVYMAHADCDNQDCVRMGAVTRDNLELRVMGGFIVCLPHRISVEVRGE
;
A
#
# COMPACT_ATOMS: atom_id res chain seq x y z
N MET A 1 13.85 -36.14 -29.50
CA MET A 1 13.01 -37.32 -29.79
C MET A 1 12.26 -37.68 -28.53
N LEU A 2 10.98 -37.34 -28.47
CA LEU A 2 9.96 -38.00 -27.64
C LEU A 2 8.65 -37.22 -27.80
N PRO A 3 7.49 -37.84 -27.88
CA PRO A 3 6.37 -37.35 -28.67
C PRO A 3 5.27 -36.68 -27.87
N LEU A 4 4.60 -35.82 -28.61
CA LEU A 4 3.34 -35.14 -28.29
C LEU A 4 2.21 -36.13 -27.97
N LEU A 5 1.58 -35.99 -26.81
CA LEU A 5 0.29 -36.63 -26.54
C LEU A 5 -0.85 -35.68 -26.87
N ARG A 6 -1.48 -36.01 -27.96
CA ARG A 6 -2.66 -35.36 -28.55
C ARG A 6 -3.91 -36.05 -27.98
N TRP A 7 -4.71 -35.38 -27.18
CA TRP A 7 -6.03 -35.87 -26.82
C TRP A 7 -7.08 -35.43 -27.85
N ARG A 8 -7.61 -36.44 -28.54
CA ARG A 8 -8.79 -36.33 -29.39
C ARG A 8 -10.00 -36.76 -28.60
N CYS A 9 -11.00 -35.93 -28.47
CA CYS A 9 -12.35 -36.36 -28.14
C CYS A 9 -13.16 -36.44 -29.41
N ALA A 10 -13.57 -37.64 -29.77
CA ALA A 10 -14.57 -37.91 -30.79
C ALA A 10 -15.69 -38.76 -30.16
N GLY A 11 -16.91 -38.46 -30.51
CA GLY A 11 -17.96 -39.44 -30.40
C GLY A 11 -19.31 -38.96 -29.82
N LEU A 12 -20.13 -38.58 -30.74
CA LEU A 12 -21.60 -38.57 -30.76
C LEU A 12 -22.31 -39.44 -29.73
N ASN A 13 -23.39 -38.97 -29.10
CA ASN A 13 -24.67 -39.58 -29.37
C ASN A 13 -25.87 -38.66 -29.02
N ARG A 14 -26.78 -38.54 -29.99
CA ARG A 14 -28.10 -37.92 -29.89
C ARG A 14 -29.07 -38.90 -29.22
N LYS A 15 -29.81 -38.47 -28.23
CA LYS A 15 -31.19 -38.98 -28.02
C LYS A 15 -32.07 -37.81 -27.56
N ARG A 16 -32.98 -37.47 -28.44
CA ARG A 16 -34.11 -36.59 -28.21
C ARG A 16 -35.07 -37.32 -27.28
N CYS A 17 -35.52 -36.69 -26.21
CA CYS A 17 -36.76 -37.02 -25.55
C CYS A 17 -37.66 -35.81 -25.61
N PHE A 18 -38.65 -35.99 -26.43
CA PHE A 18 -39.81 -35.12 -26.62
C PHE A 18 -40.82 -35.47 -25.54
N LEU A 19 -41.22 -34.56 -24.71
CA LEU A 19 -42.48 -34.64 -23.95
C LEU A 19 -43.03 -33.22 -23.79
N SER A 20 -44.14 -33.02 -24.46
CA SER A 20 -44.98 -31.83 -24.41
C SER A 20 -46.04 -31.98 -23.32
N PRO A 21 -47.06 -31.08 -23.26
CA PRO A 21 -47.12 -29.95 -22.38
C PRO A 21 -48.34 -30.05 -21.42
N ARG A 22 -48.55 -29.08 -20.63
CA ARG A 22 -49.71 -28.70 -19.85
C ARG A 22 -49.51 -28.78 -18.33
N PHE A 23 -49.19 -27.62 -17.80
CA PHE A 23 -49.89 -27.17 -16.60
C PHE A 23 -49.84 -25.65 -16.53
N ARG A 24 -51.02 -25.03 -16.72
CA ARG A 24 -51.30 -23.67 -16.31
C ARG A 24 -51.37 -23.67 -14.79
N ALA A 25 -50.54 -22.87 -14.14
CA ALA A 25 -50.86 -22.36 -12.82
C ALA A 25 -50.09 -21.06 -12.60
N LEU A 26 -50.85 -20.05 -12.31
CA LEU A 26 -50.45 -18.74 -11.83
C LEU A 26 -49.47 -18.87 -10.64
N ALA A 27 -48.31 -18.29 -10.76
CA ALA A 27 -47.50 -17.95 -9.59
C ALA A 27 -46.78 -16.62 -9.84
N ARG A 28 -47.01 -15.73 -8.95
CA ARG A 28 -46.62 -14.33 -8.80
C ARG A 28 -45.12 -14.09 -8.96
N PRO A 29 -44.69 -12.90 -9.44
CA PRO A 29 -43.30 -12.54 -9.53
C PRO A 29 -42.80 -12.10 -8.14
N ALA A 30 -42.11 -12.98 -7.44
CA ALA A 30 -41.40 -12.69 -6.19
C ALA A 30 -39.89 -13.03 -6.33
N ALA A 31 -39.31 -12.78 -7.50
CA ALA A 31 -37.93 -13.12 -7.76
C ALA A 31 -37.13 -11.94 -8.37
N LEU A 32 -37.42 -10.71 -7.95
CA LEU A 32 -36.71 -9.54 -8.48
C LEU A 32 -36.05 -8.67 -7.40
N LEU A 33 -35.77 -9.19 -6.23
CA LEU A 33 -35.14 -8.43 -5.13
C LEU A 33 -33.86 -9.06 -4.55
N LEU A 34 -33.24 -10.02 -5.21
CA LEU A 34 -32.04 -10.70 -4.69
C LEU A 34 -30.77 -10.52 -5.56
N ALA A 35 -30.78 -9.63 -6.55
CA ALA A 35 -29.66 -9.45 -7.47
C ALA A 35 -28.92 -8.10 -7.32
N VAL A 36 -29.15 -7.33 -6.28
CA VAL A 36 -28.49 -6.00 -6.10
C VAL A 36 -27.43 -5.98 -4.99
N CYS A 37 -27.23 -7.07 -4.26
CA CYS A 37 -26.27 -7.08 -3.13
C CYS A 37 -24.87 -7.63 -3.42
N LEU A 38 -24.45 -7.82 -4.67
CA LEU A 38 -23.17 -8.49 -4.98
C LEU A 38 -22.15 -7.64 -5.74
N MET A 39 -22.31 -6.32 -5.81
CA MET A 39 -21.33 -5.44 -6.47
C MET A 39 -20.78 -4.35 -5.55
N ALA A 40 -20.49 -4.68 -4.29
CA ALA A 40 -19.73 -3.81 -3.40
C ALA A 40 -18.55 -4.57 -2.78
N SER A 41 -17.79 -5.31 -3.61
CA SER A 41 -16.40 -5.61 -3.26
C SER A 41 -15.58 -4.37 -3.63
N GLY A 42 -15.85 -3.26 -2.93
CA GLY A 42 -14.96 -2.13 -2.93
C GLY A 42 -13.65 -2.61 -2.29
N CYS A 43 -12.54 -2.56 -3.03
CA CYS A 43 -11.21 -2.51 -2.44
C CYS A 43 -11.27 -1.48 -1.31
N ALA A 44 -11.15 -1.93 -0.08
CA ALA A 44 -10.97 -1.01 1.03
C ALA A 44 -9.65 -0.26 0.77
N PRO A 45 -9.65 1.08 0.75
CA PRO A 45 -8.40 1.81 0.66
C PRO A 45 -7.52 1.39 1.83
N ALA A 46 -6.22 1.22 1.57
CA ALA A 46 -5.23 0.93 2.60
C ALA A 46 -5.45 1.88 3.78
N SER A 47 -5.41 1.31 4.99
CA SER A 47 -5.79 1.97 6.24
C SER A 47 -5.04 3.28 6.43
N GLN A 48 -5.67 4.39 6.09
CA GLN A 48 -5.17 5.69 6.51
C GLN A 48 -5.29 5.77 8.03
N THR A 49 -4.18 5.98 8.71
CA THR A 49 -4.18 6.17 10.16
C THR A 49 -5.06 7.37 10.49
N PRO A 50 -6.10 7.21 11.33
CA PRO A 50 -7.03 8.30 11.62
C PRO A 50 -6.28 9.54 12.15
N GLY A 51 -6.53 10.69 11.55
CA GLY A 51 -5.95 11.97 11.98
C GLY A 51 -4.58 12.30 11.38
N VAL A 52 -4.09 11.53 10.43
CA VAL A 52 -2.84 11.84 9.70
C VAL A 52 -3.11 11.86 8.20
N ARG A 53 -2.60 12.88 7.52
CA ARG A 53 -2.59 13.00 6.06
C ARG A 53 -1.16 12.94 5.56
N VAL A 54 -0.91 12.13 4.57
CA VAL A 54 0.39 12.00 3.92
C VAL A 54 0.31 12.60 2.52
N PHE A 55 1.33 13.36 2.14
CA PHE A 55 1.50 13.89 0.80
C PHE A 55 2.85 13.40 0.29
N VAL A 56 2.88 12.89 -0.93
CA VAL A 56 4.10 12.49 -1.61
C VAL A 56 4.25 13.39 -2.82
N ASP A 57 5.37 14.12 -2.91
CA ASP A 57 5.66 15.09 -3.95
C ASP A 57 4.52 16.14 -4.13
N ASP A 58 3.97 16.61 -2.98
CA ASP A 58 2.86 17.54 -2.85
C ASP A 58 1.48 16.99 -3.26
N GLU A 59 1.38 15.74 -3.70
CA GLU A 59 0.10 15.09 -3.97
C GLU A 59 -0.37 14.29 -2.76
N ALA A 60 -1.69 14.36 -2.45
CA ALA A 60 -2.25 13.58 -1.36
C ALA A 60 -2.14 12.07 -1.68
N TRP A 61 -1.44 11.34 -0.81
CA TRP A 61 -1.25 9.91 -0.99
C TRP A 61 -2.53 9.14 -0.63
N ASP A 62 -2.93 8.26 -1.52
CA ASP A 62 -4.18 7.49 -1.41
C ASP A 62 -4.02 6.12 -0.72
N GLY A 63 -2.80 5.78 -0.28
CA GLY A 63 -2.49 4.50 0.35
C GLY A 63 -2.04 3.42 -0.63
N THR A 64 -1.88 3.72 -1.92
CA THR A 64 -1.34 2.75 -2.87
C THR A 64 0.15 2.50 -2.60
N PRO A 65 0.63 1.23 -2.63
CA PRO A 65 2.05 0.95 -2.51
C PRO A 65 2.86 1.68 -3.58
N ILE A 66 3.90 2.38 -3.17
CA ILE A 66 4.81 3.08 -4.08
C ILE A 66 5.95 2.12 -4.40
N SER A 67 5.87 1.48 -5.54
CA SER A 67 6.75 0.46 -6.11
C SER A 67 7.04 -0.76 -5.21
N GLU A 68 7.02 -1.93 -5.80
CA GLU A 68 7.53 -3.15 -5.20
C GLU A 68 9.04 -3.18 -5.49
N GLY A 69 9.87 -2.85 -4.48
CA GLY A 69 11.32 -3.01 -4.58
C GLY A 69 11.70 -4.47 -4.82
N SER A 70 12.77 -4.73 -5.53
CA SER A 70 13.36 -6.07 -5.59
C SER A 70 14.04 -6.35 -4.25
N GLY A 71 13.82 -7.52 -3.65
CA GLY A 71 14.10 -7.92 -2.27
C GLY A 71 15.55 -7.87 -1.75
N ASP A 72 16.45 -7.09 -2.35
CA ASP A 72 17.82 -6.81 -1.88
C ASP A 72 18.07 -5.29 -1.73
N GLU A 73 17.04 -4.48 -1.81
CA GLU A 73 17.16 -3.02 -1.86
C GLU A 73 16.79 -2.39 -0.52
N LEU A 74 17.53 -1.36 -0.12
CA LEU A 74 17.17 -0.58 1.07
C LEU A 74 15.82 0.10 0.85
N ARG A 75 15.00 0.11 1.90
CA ARG A 75 13.69 0.75 1.91
C ARG A 75 13.58 1.77 3.04
N VAL A 76 12.70 2.72 2.86
CA VAL A 76 12.38 3.77 3.82
C VAL A 76 11.00 3.52 4.37
N TYR A 77 10.94 3.14 5.64
CA TYR A 77 9.70 2.91 6.38
C TYR A 77 9.38 4.13 7.22
N ILE A 78 8.20 4.70 7.03
CA ILE A 78 7.72 5.83 7.83
C ILE A 78 6.55 5.35 8.67
N THR A 79 6.62 5.61 9.98
CA THR A 79 5.56 5.23 10.92
C THR A 79 5.08 6.43 11.72
N PHE A 80 3.83 6.39 12.14
CA PHE A 80 3.24 7.30 13.11
C PHE A 80 2.70 6.50 14.29
N ASP A 81 3.13 6.82 15.50
CA ASP A 81 2.74 6.13 16.72
C ASP A 81 2.93 4.60 16.63
N GLY A 82 3.98 4.16 15.93
CA GLY A 82 4.28 2.77 15.66
C GLY A 82 3.42 2.11 14.57
N GLN A 83 2.47 2.83 13.98
CA GLN A 83 1.66 2.32 12.87
C GLN A 83 2.30 2.70 11.52
N PRO A 84 2.37 1.77 10.56
CA PRO A 84 2.95 2.06 9.25
C PRO A 84 2.12 3.12 8.51
N LEU A 85 2.81 4.14 7.99
CA LEU A 85 2.23 5.17 7.12
C LEU A 85 2.63 4.95 5.67
N LEU A 86 3.94 4.76 5.41
CA LEU A 86 4.49 4.71 4.08
C LEU A 86 5.71 3.79 4.04
N ASP A 87 5.85 3.07 2.94
CA ASP A 87 6.99 2.24 2.61
C ASP A 87 7.40 2.53 1.16
N VAL A 88 8.63 3.03 0.97
CA VAL A 88 9.15 3.43 -0.34
C VAL A 88 10.59 2.99 -0.53
N PRO A 89 11.04 2.78 -1.77
CA PRO A 89 12.43 2.48 -2.05
C PRO A 89 13.38 3.60 -1.60
N PHE A 90 14.55 3.23 -1.09
CA PHE A 90 15.65 4.16 -0.87
C PHE A 90 16.31 4.50 -2.22
N GLY A 91 16.65 5.77 -2.43
CA GLY A 91 17.36 6.20 -3.64
C GLY A 91 16.44 6.68 -4.76
N GLU A 92 15.12 6.62 -4.58
CA GLU A 92 14.17 7.31 -5.45
C GLU A 92 13.83 8.67 -4.84
N PRO A 93 14.23 9.81 -5.47
CA PRO A 93 13.97 11.13 -4.92
C PRO A 93 12.50 11.42 -4.71
N ARG A 94 12.12 11.76 -3.48
CA ARG A 94 10.74 12.08 -3.06
C ARG A 94 10.73 13.05 -1.90
N SER A 95 9.66 13.82 -1.80
CA SER A 95 9.31 14.61 -0.63
C SER A 95 8.06 14.03 0.02
N VAL A 96 8.17 13.62 1.28
CA VAL A 96 7.03 13.05 2.03
C VAL A 96 6.66 14.03 3.14
N ARG A 97 5.51 14.69 2.99
CA ARG A 97 4.95 15.61 3.99
C ARG A 97 3.85 14.92 4.78
N ILE A 98 3.96 14.96 6.09
CA ILE A 98 3.06 14.33 7.04
C ILE A 98 2.40 15.42 7.86
N LEU A 99 1.09 15.56 7.74
CA LEU A 99 0.29 16.55 8.45
C LEU A 99 -0.67 15.85 9.40
N GLN A 100 -0.56 16.16 10.69
CA GLN A 100 -1.41 15.59 11.73
C GLN A 100 -2.67 16.43 11.98
N ALA A 101 -3.66 15.86 12.64
CA ALA A 101 -4.94 16.53 12.91
C ALA A 101 -4.80 17.75 13.85
N ASP A 102 -3.76 17.76 14.69
CA ASP A 102 -3.44 18.88 15.58
C ASP A 102 -2.68 20.03 14.88
N GLY A 103 -2.37 19.85 13.60
CA GLY A 103 -1.62 20.80 12.78
C GLY A 103 -0.11 20.54 12.75
N SER A 104 0.42 19.60 13.54
CA SER A 104 1.84 19.24 13.53
C SER A 104 2.29 18.73 12.16
N GLU A 105 3.45 19.18 11.70
CA GLU A 105 3.97 18.86 10.38
C GLU A 105 5.40 18.32 10.43
N ASN A 106 5.65 17.29 9.61
CA ASN A 106 6.97 16.78 9.30
C ASN A 106 7.14 16.63 7.79
N THR A 107 8.32 16.94 7.28
CA THR A 107 8.71 16.67 5.90
C THR A 107 9.96 15.82 5.88
N VAL A 108 9.86 14.65 5.30
CA VAL A 108 10.99 13.74 5.05
C VAL A 108 11.41 13.90 3.61
N ALA A 109 12.70 14.15 3.38
CA ALA A 109 13.29 14.15 2.05
C ALA A 109 14.04 12.85 1.83
N ILE A 110 13.78 12.23 0.70
CA ILE A 110 14.48 11.07 0.17
C ILE A 110 15.19 11.54 -1.09
N THR A 111 16.48 11.27 -1.18
CA THR A 111 17.32 11.57 -2.35
C THR A 111 17.90 10.28 -2.90
N GLU A 112 18.69 10.35 -3.97
CA GLU A 112 19.36 9.16 -4.55
C GLU A 112 20.28 8.44 -3.54
N ASP A 113 20.85 9.17 -2.56
CA ASP A 113 21.88 8.67 -1.66
C ASP A 113 21.60 8.91 -0.18
N ALA A 114 20.53 9.61 0.18
CA ALA A 114 20.25 9.98 1.56
C ALA A 114 18.76 10.10 1.89
N VAL A 115 18.44 9.90 3.18
CA VAL A 115 17.13 10.19 3.78
C VAL A 115 17.33 11.08 5.00
N TYR A 116 16.54 12.13 5.14
CA TYR A 116 16.63 13.03 6.29
C TYR A 116 15.30 13.74 6.58
N MET A 117 15.15 14.22 7.81
CA MET A 117 14.05 15.10 8.18
C MET A 117 14.37 16.51 7.66
N ALA A 118 13.72 16.92 6.57
CA ALA A 118 13.94 18.23 5.95
C ALA A 118 13.28 19.35 6.74
N HIS A 119 12.12 19.06 7.36
CA HIS A 119 11.38 20.02 8.17
C HIS A 119 10.61 19.30 9.27
N ALA A 120 10.49 19.96 10.41
CA ALA A 120 9.53 19.64 11.45
C ALA A 120 9.22 20.94 12.20
N ASP A 121 7.98 21.13 12.62
CA ASP A 121 7.57 22.28 13.42
C ASP A 121 7.62 22.03 14.94
N CYS A 122 8.24 20.91 15.37
CA CYS A 122 8.50 20.64 16.78
C CYS A 122 9.55 21.62 17.37
N ASP A 123 9.36 22.05 18.62
CA ASP A 123 10.18 23.07 19.29
C ASP A 123 11.65 22.69 19.39
N ASN A 124 11.96 21.41 19.63
CA ASN A 124 13.31 20.96 19.90
C ASN A 124 14.15 20.71 18.63
N GLN A 125 13.55 20.51 17.46
CA GLN A 125 14.21 20.27 16.17
C GLN A 125 15.25 19.12 16.19
N ASP A 126 15.17 18.19 17.15
CA ASP A 126 16.14 17.09 17.28
C ASP A 126 16.11 16.17 16.07
N CYS A 127 14.93 15.87 15.55
CA CYS A 127 14.77 15.02 14.36
C CYS A 127 15.46 15.60 13.11
N VAL A 128 15.44 16.92 12.96
CA VAL A 128 16.18 17.61 11.88
C VAL A 128 17.69 17.55 12.13
N ARG A 129 18.12 17.75 13.38
CA ARG A 129 19.54 17.69 13.76
C ARG A 129 20.15 16.31 13.75
N MET A 130 19.35 15.23 13.74
CA MET A 130 19.85 13.86 13.59
C MET A 130 20.61 13.65 12.28
N GLY A 131 20.39 14.52 11.29
CA GLY A 131 21.07 14.50 10.01
C GLY A 131 20.66 13.36 9.11
N ALA A 132 21.32 13.25 7.98
CA ALA A 132 21.00 12.31 6.94
C ALA A 132 21.44 10.88 7.26
N VAL A 133 20.60 9.91 6.89
CA VAL A 133 20.95 8.49 6.78
C VAL A 133 21.36 8.23 5.35
N THR A 134 22.56 7.69 5.15
CA THR A 134 23.09 7.29 3.85
C THR A 134 23.47 5.80 3.87
N ARG A 135 23.71 5.20 2.71
CA ARG A 135 24.20 3.81 2.64
C ARG A 135 25.50 3.63 3.43
N ASP A 136 26.40 4.62 3.35
CA ASP A 136 27.72 4.53 3.95
C ASP A 136 27.73 4.72 5.47
N ASN A 137 26.75 5.45 6.02
CA ASN A 137 26.70 5.74 7.44
C ASN A 137 25.67 4.93 8.24
N LEU A 138 24.84 4.12 7.57
CA LEU A 138 23.73 3.40 8.17
C LEU A 138 24.13 2.62 9.43
N GLU A 139 25.27 1.89 9.38
CA GLU A 139 25.77 1.08 10.48
C GLU A 139 26.64 1.88 11.48
N LEU A 140 27.11 3.06 11.09
CA LEU A 140 27.99 3.90 11.92
C LEU A 140 27.23 4.86 12.83
N ARG A 141 25.95 5.10 12.54
CA ARG A 141 25.11 6.01 13.32
C ARG A 141 24.71 5.38 14.65
N VAL A 142 24.64 6.20 15.69
CA VAL A 142 24.19 5.76 17.03
C VAL A 142 22.77 5.17 17.00
N MET A 143 21.91 5.76 16.16
CA MET A 143 20.52 5.30 15.97
C MET A 143 20.36 4.39 14.74
N GLY A 144 21.46 3.95 14.12
CA GLY A 144 21.41 3.16 12.88
C GLY A 144 20.61 3.89 11.80
N GLY A 145 19.69 3.19 11.15
CA GLY A 145 18.84 3.74 10.09
C GLY A 145 17.70 4.64 10.57
N PHE A 146 17.61 4.97 11.88
CA PHE A 146 16.46 5.70 12.41
C PHE A 146 16.67 7.22 12.43
N ILE A 147 15.56 7.93 12.14
CA ILE A 147 15.35 9.35 12.43
C ILE A 147 14.00 9.43 13.16
N VAL A 148 13.98 9.99 14.36
CA VAL A 148 12.78 9.98 15.22
C VAL A 148 12.40 11.39 15.63
N CYS A 149 11.16 11.77 15.38
CA CYS A 149 10.54 12.95 15.94
C CYS A 149 9.62 12.53 17.09
N LEU A 150 10.14 12.58 18.33
CA LEU A 150 9.39 12.16 19.51
C LEU A 150 8.13 13.02 19.75
N PRO A 151 8.18 14.37 19.67
CA PRO A 151 7.00 15.18 19.88
C PRO A 151 5.86 14.83 18.91
N HIS A 152 6.20 14.55 17.66
CA HIS A 152 5.21 14.22 16.62
C HIS A 152 4.99 12.72 16.46
N ARG A 153 5.67 11.86 17.21
CA ARG A 153 5.55 10.39 17.15
C ARG A 153 5.81 9.81 15.77
N ILE A 154 6.62 10.50 14.97
CA ILE A 154 7.06 10.05 13.65
C ILE A 154 8.39 9.32 13.77
N SER A 155 8.48 8.16 13.14
CA SER A 155 9.75 7.44 12.97
C SER A 155 9.97 7.14 11.49
N VAL A 156 11.18 7.39 11.05
CA VAL A 156 11.68 7.03 9.72
C VAL A 156 12.77 6.01 9.93
N GLU A 157 12.69 4.87 9.29
CA GLU A 157 13.67 3.78 9.36
C GLU A 157 14.15 3.43 7.96
N VAL A 158 15.46 3.42 7.76
CA VAL A 158 16.10 2.89 6.55
C VAL A 158 16.66 1.53 6.87
N ARG A 159 16.19 0.49 6.18
CA ARG A 159 16.67 -0.89 6.36
C ARG A 159 16.54 -1.69 5.06
N GLY A 160 17.33 -2.78 4.95
CA GLY A 160 17.09 -3.83 3.96
C GLY A 160 15.93 -4.74 4.36
N GLU A 161 15.33 -5.41 3.41
CA GLU A 161 14.36 -6.48 3.65
C GLU A 161 15.04 -7.73 4.19
#